data_a416b16415bc2f0d755f38f0eedc4205
#
_entry.id   a416b16415bc2f0d755f38f0eedc4205
#
_cell.length_a   1.000
_cell.length_b   1.000
_cell.length_c   1.000
_cell.angle_alpha   90.00
_cell.angle_beta   90.00
_cell.angle_gamma   90.00
#
_symmetry.space_group_name_H-M   'P 1'
#
loop_
_entity.id
_entity.type
_entity.pdbx_description
1 polymer ?
#
loop_
_entity_poly.entity_id
_entity_poly.type
_entity_poly.pdbx_seq_one_letter_code
_entity_poly.pdbx_strand_id
1 'polypeptide(L)'
;MNALHTITTAASTDQAATLSFDYIKGVNQGLVTFDEQNVARVAHGLGIRLGVGDYVAVLDTPEGKFVVALLMAAPREQAYFEMPFAKQLQIRARHVDVTGDESVTVRSASDITMECGQHIRL
;
A
#
# COMPACT_ATOMS: atom_id res chain seq x y z
N MET A 1 -18.75 -11.40 6.61
CA MET A 1 -19.19 -10.62 6.58
C MET A 1 -19.09 -9.87 6.02
N ASN A 2 -19.23 -9.65 5.57
CA ASN A 2 -19.35 -9.03 4.99
C ASN A 2 -19.29 -7.88 4.84
N ALA A 3 -19.17 -7.73 4.12
CA ALA A 3 -19.15 -6.42 3.70
C ALA A 3 -20.29 -5.76 4.09
N LEU A 4 -20.37 -5.75 5.21
CA LEU A 4 -21.37 -5.16 5.72
C LEU A 4 -21.63 -3.90 5.19
N HIS A 5 -20.68 -3.35 4.69
CA HIS A 5 -20.77 -2.02 4.51
C HIS A 5 -20.44 -1.63 3.15
N THR A 6 -21.43 -1.18 2.51
CA THR A 6 -21.30 -0.40 1.32
C THR A 6 -21.56 1.03 1.71
N ILE A 7 -20.54 1.84 1.68
CA ILE A 7 -20.68 3.27 1.89
C ILE A 7 -20.73 3.91 0.52
N THR A 8 -21.84 4.54 0.21
CA THR A 8 -21.98 5.21 -1.07
C THR A 8 -21.93 6.71 -0.85
N THR A 9 -20.98 7.36 -1.53
CA THR A 9 -20.93 8.81 -1.56
C THR A 9 -21.23 9.24 -2.97
N ALA A 10 -22.11 10.22 -3.11
CA ALA A 10 -22.42 10.76 -4.40
C ALA A 10 -22.00 12.21 -4.43
N ALA A 11 -20.99 12.50 -5.23
CA ALA A 11 -20.56 13.88 -5.44
C ALA A 11 -21.53 14.56 -6.38
N SER A 12 -22.16 13.82 -7.26
CA SER A 12 -23.21 14.27 -8.13
C SER A 12 -24.19 13.15 -8.33
N THR A 13 -25.27 13.39 -9.03
CA THR A 13 -26.30 12.40 -9.24
C THR A 13 -25.79 11.16 -10.00
N ASP A 14 -24.74 11.32 -10.78
CA ASP A 14 -24.27 10.25 -11.64
C ASP A 14 -22.98 9.59 -11.20
N GLN A 15 -22.34 10.12 -10.16
CA GLN A 15 -21.05 9.62 -9.74
C GLN A 15 -21.10 9.21 -8.30
N ALA A 16 -20.92 7.95 -8.06
CA ALA A 16 -20.88 7.42 -6.71
C ALA A 16 -19.64 6.55 -6.54
N ALA A 17 -19.07 6.60 -5.35
CA ALA A 17 -18.02 5.69 -4.95
C ALA A 17 -18.58 4.75 -3.92
N THR A 18 -18.21 3.48 -4.02
CA THR A 18 -18.67 2.43 -3.14
C THR A 18 -17.48 1.77 -2.47
N LEU A 19 -17.52 1.68 -1.16
CA LEU A 19 -16.48 1.03 -0.39
C LEU A 19 -16.92 -0.39 -0.04
N SER A 20 -16.06 -1.36 -0.28
CA SER A 20 -16.31 -2.76 0.06
C SER A 20 -15.04 -3.38 0.64
N PHE A 21 -15.15 -4.59 1.15
CA PHE A 21 -14.05 -5.28 1.81
C PHE A 21 -13.99 -6.71 1.32
N ASP A 22 -12.79 -7.21 1.08
CA ASP A 22 -12.63 -8.58 0.61
C ASP A 22 -11.22 -9.11 0.87
N TYR A 23 -11.06 -10.41 0.73
CA TYR A 23 -9.78 -11.09 0.80
C TYR A 23 -9.21 -11.23 -0.60
N ILE A 24 -7.91 -10.99 -0.73
CA ILE A 24 -7.21 -11.11 -2.00
C ILE A 24 -7.00 -12.59 -2.32
N LYS A 25 -7.31 -12.97 -3.55
CA LYS A 25 -7.09 -14.33 -4.05
C LYS A 25 -5.98 -14.44 -5.07
N GLY A 26 -5.60 -13.35 -5.69
CA GLY A 26 -4.48 -13.32 -6.60
C GLY A 26 -3.89 -11.94 -6.74
N VAL A 27 -2.60 -11.88 -7.04
CA VAL A 27 -1.89 -10.61 -7.27
C VAL A 27 -1.03 -10.78 -8.51
N ASN A 28 -1.10 -9.83 -9.42
CA ASN A 28 -0.31 -9.85 -10.62
C ASN A 28 -0.04 -8.41 -11.09
N GLN A 29 1.21 -7.98 -10.96
CA GLN A 29 1.68 -6.69 -11.51
C GLN A 29 0.79 -5.50 -11.15
N GLY A 30 0.52 -5.34 -9.87
CA GLY A 30 -0.28 -4.20 -9.42
C GLY A 30 -1.78 -4.39 -9.55
N LEU A 31 -2.22 -5.53 -10.05
CA LEU A 31 -3.62 -5.90 -10.09
C LEU A 31 -3.89 -6.97 -9.04
N VAL A 32 -5.03 -6.82 -8.39
CA VAL A 32 -5.45 -7.71 -7.34
C VAL A 32 -6.78 -8.34 -7.74
N THR A 33 -6.90 -9.65 -7.61
CA THR A 33 -8.13 -10.35 -7.95
C THR A 33 -8.79 -10.88 -6.70
N PHE A 34 -10.12 -10.80 -6.67
CA PHE A 34 -10.94 -11.30 -5.57
C PHE A 34 -11.73 -12.52 -6.02
N ASP A 35 -12.13 -12.54 -7.29
CA ASP A 35 -12.70 -13.68 -7.96
C ASP A 35 -12.47 -13.50 -9.47
N GLU A 36 -13.07 -14.35 -10.28
CA GLU A 36 -12.82 -14.32 -11.73
C GLU A 36 -13.21 -13.02 -12.39
N GLN A 37 -14.11 -12.27 -11.81
CA GLN A 37 -14.64 -11.05 -12.42
C GLN A 37 -14.28 -9.79 -11.66
N ASN A 38 -13.84 -9.91 -10.43
CA ASN A 38 -13.55 -8.74 -9.60
C ASN A 38 -12.06 -8.51 -9.50
N VAL A 39 -11.60 -7.45 -10.13
CA VAL A 39 -10.20 -7.05 -10.18
C VAL A 39 -10.10 -5.60 -9.73
N ALA A 40 -9.08 -5.28 -8.98
CA ALA A 40 -8.81 -3.92 -8.54
C ALA A 40 -7.33 -3.58 -8.75
N ARG A 41 -7.04 -2.29 -8.90
CA ARG A 41 -5.68 -1.78 -8.90
C ARG A 41 -5.31 -1.40 -7.47
N VAL A 42 -4.04 -1.42 -7.18
CA VAL A 42 -3.56 -0.90 -5.90
C VAL A 42 -3.44 0.61 -6.02
N ALA A 43 -4.04 1.34 -5.10
CA ALA A 43 -3.92 2.79 -5.08
C ALA A 43 -2.46 3.19 -4.90
N HIS A 44 -2.03 4.21 -5.61
CA HIS A 44 -0.63 4.64 -5.60
C HIS A 44 -0.13 5.04 -4.21
N GLY A 45 -1.01 5.54 -3.36
CA GLY A 45 -0.62 5.93 -2.01
C GLY A 45 -0.41 4.77 -1.05
N LEU A 46 -0.76 3.54 -1.45
CA LEU A 46 -0.57 2.37 -0.62
C LEU A 46 0.81 1.79 -0.90
N GLY A 47 1.78 2.16 -0.10
CA GLY A 47 3.18 1.80 -0.34
C GLY A 47 3.55 0.36 -0.02
N ILE A 48 2.67 -0.38 0.64
CA ILE A 48 2.98 -1.75 1.03
C ILE A 48 2.55 -2.72 -0.06
N ARG A 49 3.37 -3.75 -0.31
CA ARG A 49 3.05 -4.76 -1.31
C ARG A 49 2.02 -5.73 -0.76
N LEU A 50 0.92 -5.90 -1.47
CA LEU A 50 -0.16 -6.79 -1.08
C LEU A 50 0.11 -8.22 -1.51
N GLY A 51 -0.53 -9.17 -0.84
CA GLY A 51 -0.40 -10.59 -1.14
C GLY A 51 -1.72 -11.35 -1.00
N VAL A 52 -1.71 -12.58 -1.47
CA VAL A 52 -2.87 -13.46 -1.37
C VAL A 52 -3.21 -13.70 0.09
N GLY A 53 -4.47 -13.61 0.43
CA GLY A 53 -4.95 -13.78 1.79
C GLY A 53 -5.08 -12.48 2.58
N ASP A 54 -4.57 -11.37 2.05
CA ASP A 54 -4.73 -10.06 2.70
C ASP A 54 -6.20 -9.65 2.66
N TYR A 55 -6.67 -9.05 3.74
CA TYR A 55 -8.01 -8.48 3.83
C TYR A 55 -7.90 -6.98 3.62
N VAL A 56 -8.58 -6.47 2.62
CA VAL A 56 -8.39 -5.10 2.13
C VAL A 56 -9.71 -4.38 1.97
N ALA A 57 -9.64 -3.05 1.94
CA ALA A 57 -10.74 -2.18 1.57
C ALA A 57 -10.59 -1.79 0.10
N VAL A 58 -11.68 -1.87 -0.63
CA VAL A 58 -11.74 -1.59 -2.07
C VAL A 58 -12.72 -0.45 -2.32
N LEU A 59 -12.25 0.54 -3.03
CA LEU A 59 -13.07 1.67 -3.45
C LEU A 59 -13.41 1.51 -4.92
N ASP A 60 -14.70 1.41 -5.22
CA ASP A 60 -15.19 1.32 -6.58
C ASP A 60 -15.63 2.70 -7.03
N THR A 61 -14.99 3.22 -8.06
CA THR A 61 -15.22 4.56 -8.57
C THR A 61 -15.53 4.51 -10.06
N PRO A 62 -15.99 5.61 -10.65
CA PRO A 62 -16.17 5.67 -12.11
C PRO A 62 -14.89 5.40 -12.90
N GLU A 63 -13.72 5.66 -12.31
CA GLU A 63 -12.44 5.38 -12.97
C GLU A 63 -11.96 3.95 -12.76
N GLY A 64 -12.64 3.17 -11.93
CA GLY A 64 -12.27 1.79 -11.66
C GLY A 64 -12.24 1.47 -10.18
N LYS A 65 -11.80 0.26 -9.88
CA LYS A 65 -11.69 -0.23 -8.51
C LYS A 65 -10.27 -0.10 -8.03
N PHE A 66 -10.11 0.38 -6.80
CA PHE A 66 -8.80 0.58 -6.18
C PHE A 66 -8.77 -0.03 -4.79
N VAL A 67 -7.72 -0.78 -4.49
CA VAL A 67 -7.44 -1.17 -3.11
C VAL A 67 -6.84 0.04 -2.42
N VAL A 68 -7.48 0.51 -1.37
CA VAL A 68 -7.10 1.75 -0.69
C VAL A 68 -6.56 1.53 0.72
N ALA A 69 -6.71 0.35 1.28
CA ALA A 69 -6.19 0.05 2.61
C ALA A 69 -5.96 -1.45 2.78
N LEU A 70 -4.89 -1.79 3.48
CA LEU A 70 -4.65 -3.14 3.97
C LEU A 70 -5.16 -3.18 5.42
N LEU A 71 -6.19 -3.98 5.67
CA LEU A 71 -6.82 -4.07 6.97
C LEU A 71 -6.22 -5.18 7.83
N MET A 72 -5.98 -6.33 7.23
CA MET A 72 -5.33 -7.44 7.89
C MET A 72 -4.40 -8.14 6.91
N ALA A 73 -3.14 -8.21 7.24
CA ALA A 73 -2.14 -8.87 6.40
C ALA A 73 -2.14 -10.37 6.65
N ALA A 74 -2.10 -11.16 5.59
CA ALA A 74 -1.81 -12.58 5.71
C ALA A 74 -0.38 -12.76 6.24
N PRO A 75 -0.10 -13.80 7.04
CA PRO A 75 1.25 -14.07 7.52
C PRO A 75 2.22 -14.22 6.35
N ARG A 76 3.39 -13.61 6.48
CA ARG A 76 4.44 -13.67 5.44
C ARG A 76 5.79 -13.45 6.07
N GLU A 77 6.82 -13.98 5.44
CA GLU A 77 8.19 -13.81 5.92
C GLU A 77 8.75 -12.45 5.57
N GLN A 78 8.29 -11.87 4.48
CA GLN A 78 8.79 -10.58 4.01
C GLN A 78 7.65 -9.63 3.69
N ALA A 79 7.84 -8.38 4.05
CA ALA A 79 6.96 -7.29 3.64
C ALA A 79 7.80 -6.23 2.93
N TYR A 80 7.19 -5.57 1.94
CA TYR A 80 7.86 -4.55 1.15
C TYR A 80 7.07 -3.25 1.24
N PHE A 81 7.80 -2.16 1.43
CA PHE A 81 7.26 -0.82 1.27
C PHE A 81 7.93 -0.21 0.06
N GLU A 82 7.15 0.12 -0.96
CA GLU A 82 7.71 0.62 -2.21
C GLU A 82 6.76 1.61 -2.88
N MET A 83 7.34 2.54 -3.61
CA MET A 83 6.59 3.52 -4.39
C MET A 83 7.18 3.60 -5.80
N PRO A 84 6.93 2.59 -6.63
CA PRO A 84 7.57 2.51 -7.94
C PRO A 84 7.16 3.61 -8.90
N PHE A 85 6.05 4.31 -8.65
CA PHE A 85 5.62 5.42 -9.47
C PHE A 85 6.46 6.68 -9.24
N ALA A 86 7.24 6.74 -8.16
CA ALA A 86 8.01 7.93 -7.81
C ALA A 86 9.47 7.78 -8.23
N LYS A 87 10.05 8.85 -8.75
CA LYS A 87 11.48 8.89 -9.05
C LYS A 87 12.30 9.17 -7.81
N GLN A 88 11.69 9.79 -6.82
CA GLN A 88 12.35 10.16 -5.58
C GLN A 88 11.39 9.95 -4.42
N LEU A 89 11.87 9.34 -3.35
CA LEU A 89 11.12 9.18 -2.12
C LEU A 89 11.82 9.96 -1.02
N GLN A 90 11.10 10.84 -0.35
CA GLN A 90 11.62 11.60 0.79
C GLN A 90 10.80 11.26 2.01
N ILE A 91 11.47 10.99 3.12
CA ILE A 91 10.85 10.78 4.41
C ILE A 91 11.30 11.91 5.32
N ARG A 92 10.35 12.70 5.81
CA ARG A 92 10.65 13.86 6.63
C ARG A 92 9.77 13.87 7.85
N ALA A 93 10.36 14.01 9.00
CA ALA A 93 9.68 14.15 10.27
C ALA A 93 10.59 14.89 11.23
N ARG A 94 10.03 15.36 12.35
CA ARG A 94 10.84 15.95 13.41
C ARG A 94 11.83 14.93 13.96
N HIS A 95 11.43 13.66 14.00
CA HIS A 95 12.26 12.57 14.48
C HIS A 95 11.96 11.33 13.64
N VAL A 96 13.00 10.69 13.14
CA VAL A 96 12.86 9.46 12.34
C VAL A 96 13.74 8.38 12.96
N ASP A 97 13.12 7.24 13.32
CA ASP A 97 13.81 6.08 13.83
C ASP A 97 13.68 4.93 12.85
N VAL A 98 14.79 4.27 12.59
CA VAL A 98 14.80 3.03 11.82
C VAL A 98 15.50 1.98 12.67
N THR A 99 14.78 0.93 13.04
CA THR A 99 15.28 -0.10 13.93
C THR A 99 15.05 -1.48 13.34
N GLY A 100 16.08 -2.30 13.31
CA GLY A 100 15.97 -3.71 13.00
C GLY A 100 16.43 -4.50 14.21
N ASP A 101 15.71 -5.55 14.59
CA ASP A 101 16.08 -6.36 15.75
C ASP A 101 17.39 -7.09 15.55
N GLU A 102 17.66 -7.52 14.34
CA GLU A 102 18.90 -8.22 14.04
C GLU A 102 19.86 -7.35 13.25
N SER A 103 19.38 -6.65 12.24
CA SER A 103 20.23 -5.80 11.41
C SER A 103 19.40 -4.79 10.64
N VAL A 104 20.06 -3.75 10.17
CA VAL A 104 19.51 -2.79 9.22
C VAL A 104 20.51 -2.71 8.05
N THR A 105 20.03 -2.92 6.84
CA THR A 105 20.86 -2.86 5.65
C THR A 105 20.39 -1.72 4.75
N VAL A 106 21.32 -0.88 4.36
CA VAL A 106 21.06 0.22 3.43
C VAL A 106 21.92 -0.01 2.20
N ARG A 107 21.30 -0.02 1.03
CA ARG A 107 21.98 -0.27 -0.24
C ARG A 107 21.65 0.78 -1.26
N SER A 108 22.62 1.10 -2.08
CA SER A 108 22.44 1.95 -3.26
C SER A 108 23.27 1.38 -4.41
N ALA A 109 22.76 1.52 -5.62
CA ALA A 109 23.52 1.13 -6.81
C ALA A 109 24.66 2.11 -7.10
N SER A 110 24.59 3.31 -6.55
CA SER A 110 25.56 4.36 -6.79
C SER A 110 26.13 4.88 -5.49
N ASP A 111 25.45 5.83 -4.84
CA ASP A 111 25.99 6.51 -3.68
C ASP A 111 25.09 6.42 -2.47
N ILE A 112 25.70 6.42 -1.30
CA ILE A 112 24.99 6.62 -0.04
C ILE A 112 25.63 7.84 0.60
N THR A 113 24.84 8.88 0.86
CA THR A 113 25.31 10.11 1.46
C THR A 113 24.62 10.33 2.80
N MET A 114 25.39 10.59 3.84
CA MET A 114 24.89 10.95 5.15
C MET A 114 25.33 12.35 5.48
N GLU A 115 24.38 13.21 5.83
CA GLU A 115 24.67 14.57 6.24
C GLU A 115 24.04 14.84 7.58
N CYS A 116 24.72 15.55 8.44
CA CYS A 116 24.26 15.87 9.77
C CYS A 116 24.77 17.24 10.20
N GLY A 117 23.92 18.02 10.84
CA GLY A 117 24.31 19.33 11.34
C GLY A 117 25.24 19.30 12.55
N GLN A 118 25.23 18.20 13.30
CA GLN A 118 26.01 18.08 14.54
C GLN A 118 26.82 16.81 14.64
N HIS A 119 26.17 15.66 14.72
CA HIS A 119 26.85 14.40 14.99
C HIS A 119 26.32 13.28 14.11
N ILE A 120 27.24 12.44 13.64
CA ILE A 120 26.94 11.13 13.10
C ILE A 120 27.65 10.13 14.00
N ARG A 121 26.89 9.20 14.59
CA ARG A 121 27.47 8.14 15.41
C ARG A 121 27.22 6.80 14.72
N LEU A 122 28.28 6.04 14.57
CA LEU A 122 28.20 4.73 13.93
C LEU A 122 28.60 3.62 14.91
#